data_1fcf1d688089d821cdd6064885e74d0e
#
_entry.id   1fcf1d688089d821cdd6064885e74d0e
#
_cell.length_a   1.000
_cell.length_b   1.000
_cell.length_c   1.000
_cell.angle_alpha   90.00
_cell.angle_beta   90.00
_cell.angle_gamma   90.00
#
_symmetry.space_group_name_H-M   'P 1'
#
loop_
_entity.id
_entity.type
_entity.pdbx_description
1 polymer ?
#
loop_
_entity_poly.entity_id
_entity_poly.type
_entity_poly.pdbx_seq_one_letter_code
_entity_poly.pdbx_strand_id
1 'polypeptide(L)'
;VFWKENLQLIMNFEDFDQAYEWFAPRHEPMPFPEMTKAQLRQVVKLFKEDQAPRIAYVAEYLGSTSGEDFPTLGDLKQLLQLGRESMDRTGPEFDDLSGTFFSLASDFAFCLCAFVQKYRSDVDWVASKTSKKTLTYNRPLIARPDYEAAEGYIDGLRFFADSLRSSVRRGKTVDDVMRRLKRSIKRNFGIDLS
;
A
#
# COMPACT_ATOMS: atom_id res chain seq x y z
N VAL A 1 2.53 -27.34 -3.38
CA VAL A 1 2.72 -27.86 -2.01
C VAL A 1 4.10 -27.47 -1.49
N PHE A 2 5.15 -27.40 -2.32
CA PHE A 2 6.53 -27.13 -1.89
C PHE A 2 6.82 -25.70 -1.41
N TRP A 3 6.01 -24.70 -1.77
CA TRP A 3 6.25 -23.30 -1.48
C TRP A 3 5.73 -22.83 -0.09
N LYS A 4 4.73 -23.51 0.47
CA LYS A 4 4.18 -23.14 1.79
C LYS A 4 5.09 -23.54 2.95
N GLU A 5 5.87 -24.59 2.80
CA GLU A 5 6.76 -25.07 3.86
C GLU A 5 8.07 -24.29 3.95
N ASN A 6 8.55 -23.70 2.84
CA ASN A 6 9.78 -22.91 2.84
C ASN A 6 9.63 -21.47 3.36
N LEU A 7 8.47 -20.85 3.22
CA LEU A 7 8.23 -19.50 3.78
C LEU A 7 8.08 -19.49 5.31
N GLN A 8 7.63 -20.61 5.91
CA GLN A 8 7.57 -20.75 7.36
C GLN A 8 8.93 -21.04 8.03
N LEU A 9 9.92 -21.52 7.25
CA LEU A 9 11.24 -21.90 7.75
C LEU A 9 12.31 -20.81 7.67
N ILE A 10 12.07 -19.69 6.95
CA ILE A 10 13.14 -18.74 6.61
C ILE A 10 13.06 -17.40 7.36
N MET A 11 11.96 -17.10 8.06
CA MET A 11 11.88 -15.75 8.65
C MET A 11 11.62 -15.75 10.15
N ASN A 12 12.68 -15.86 10.94
CA ASN A 12 12.72 -15.13 12.20
C ASN A 12 12.63 -13.63 11.87
N PHE A 13 11.85 -12.87 12.59
CA PHE A 13 11.57 -11.46 12.28
C PHE A 13 12.78 -10.54 12.52
N GLU A 14 13.77 -10.99 13.27
CA GLU A 14 15.09 -10.36 13.31
C GLU A 14 15.76 -10.43 11.92
N ASP A 15 15.54 -11.53 11.17
CA ASP A 15 16.01 -11.68 9.80
C ASP A 15 15.18 -10.83 8.81
N PHE A 16 13.90 -10.58 9.10
CA PHE A 16 13.04 -9.71 8.28
C PHE A 16 13.50 -8.25 8.33
N ASP A 17 13.74 -7.70 9.51
CA ASP A 17 14.21 -6.32 9.67
C ASP A 17 15.63 -6.13 9.08
N GLN A 18 16.43 -7.20 8.99
CA GLN A 18 17.77 -7.17 8.38
C GLN A 18 17.73 -7.36 6.86
N ALA A 19 16.77 -8.13 6.33
CA ALA A 19 16.68 -8.46 4.91
C ALA A 19 15.79 -7.50 4.12
N TYR A 20 14.88 -6.78 4.78
CA TYR A 20 13.95 -5.87 4.13
C TYR A 20 14.51 -4.46 4.05
N GLU A 21 14.79 -4.00 2.84
CA GLU A 21 15.25 -2.64 2.61
C GLU A 21 14.09 -1.64 2.80
N TRP A 22 14.21 -0.81 3.81
CA TRP A 22 13.20 0.16 4.17
C TRP A 22 13.03 1.23 3.08
N PHE A 23 11.79 1.50 2.72
CA PHE A 23 11.48 2.64 1.90
C PHE A 23 11.64 3.93 2.70
N ALA A 24 12.67 4.72 2.38
CA ALA A 24 12.88 6.04 2.94
C ALA A 24 12.31 7.08 1.97
N PRO A 25 11.20 7.75 2.31
CA PRO A 25 10.68 8.83 1.47
C PRO A 25 11.71 9.93 1.28
N ARG A 26 11.92 10.37 0.05
CA ARG A 26 12.88 11.45 -0.30
C ARG A 26 12.39 12.85 0.05
N HIS A 27 11.22 12.99 0.66
CA HIS A 27 10.70 14.26 1.14
C HIS A 27 10.96 14.42 2.64
N GLU A 28 10.99 15.68 3.11
CA GLU A 28 11.08 15.96 4.55
C GLU A 28 9.92 15.28 5.30
N PRO A 29 10.20 14.65 6.47
CA PRO A 29 9.16 14.05 7.29
C PRO A 29 8.22 15.14 7.82
N MET A 30 7.06 15.25 7.22
CA MET A 30 6.00 16.17 7.58
C MET A 30 4.65 15.48 7.44
N PRO A 31 3.73 15.60 8.41
CA PRO A 31 2.38 15.05 8.26
C PRO A 31 1.68 15.63 7.02
N PHE A 32 1.11 14.76 6.19
CA PHE A 32 0.45 15.20 4.95
C PHE A 32 -0.56 16.34 5.13
N PRO A 33 -1.39 16.38 6.19
CA PRO A 33 -2.32 17.49 6.41
C PRO A 33 -1.66 18.86 6.62
N GLU A 34 -0.39 18.88 7.03
CA GLU A 34 0.39 20.10 7.29
C GLU A 34 1.13 20.61 6.05
N MET A 35 1.26 19.76 5.02
CA MET A 35 1.92 20.11 3.77
C MET A 35 1.17 21.22 3.03
N THR A 36 1.90 22.10 2.40
CA THR A 36 1.35 22.97 1.36
C THR A 36 1.00 22.17 0.11
N LYS A 37 0.14 22.72 -0.75
CA LYS A 37 -0.19 22.08 -2.04
C LYS A 37 1.04 21.89 -2.94
N ALA A 38 2.05 22.75 -2.83
CA ALA A 38 3.29 22.64 -3.59
C ALA A 38 4.11 21.43 -3.08
N GLN A 39 4.26 21.29 -1.77
CA GLN A 39 4.93 20.14 -1.15
C GLN A 39 4.22 18.84 -1.51
N LEU A 40 2.89 18.79 -1.41
CA LEU A 40 2.14 17.59 -1.81
C LEU A 40 2.35 17.20 -3.28
N ARG A 41 2.37 18.19 -4.20
CA ARG A 41 2.68 17.90 -5.61
C ARG A 41 4.08 17.33 -5.79
N GLN A 42 5.05 17.84 -5.02
CA GLN A 42 6.41 17.29 -5.02
C GLN A 42 6.43 15.86 -4.51
N VAL A 43 5.73 15.55 -3.42
CA VAL A 43 5.59 14.17 -2.91
C VAL A 43 4.98 13.25 -3.96
N VAL A 44 3.91 13.67 -4.62
CA VAL A 44 3.28 12.89 -5.70
C VAL A 44 4.25 12.64 -6.85
N LYS A 45 5.07 13.64 -7.22
CA LYS A 45 6.12 13.45 -8.23
C LYS A 45 7.14 12.39 -7.78
N LEU A 46 7.63 12.48 -6.54
CA LEU A 46 8.57 11.51 -5.99
C LEU A 46 7.97 10.10 -5.93
N PHE A 47 6.70 9.95 -5.57
CA PHE A 47 6.01 8.65 -5.58
C PHE A 47 5.98 8.02 -6.97
N LYS A 48 5.74 8.82 -8.02
CA LYS A 48 5.80 8.33 -9.40
C LYS A 48 7.20 7.87 -9.79
N GLU A 49 8.22 8.60 -9.39
CA GLU A 49 9.62 8.26 -9.67
C GLU A 49 10.06 7.01 -8.88
N ASP A 50 9.61 6.85 -7.64
CA ASP A 50 9.99 5.75 -6.75
C ASP A 50 9.21 4.46 -7.06
N GLN A 51 8.06 4.54 -7.71
CA GLN A 51 7.17 3.40 -7.92
C GLN A 51 7.87 2.24 -8.65
N ALA A 52 8.47 2.46 -9.79
CA ALA A 52 9.05 1.38 -10.59
C ALA A 52 10.26 0.69 -9.90
N PRO A 53 11.27 1.43 -9.37
CA PRO A 53 12.36 0.81 -8.62
C PRO A 53 11.86 0.02 -7.41
N ARG A 54 10.85 0.56 -6.71
CA ARG A 54 10.34 -0.07 -5.51
C ARG A 54 9.53 -1.33 -5.79
N ILE A 55 8.76 -1.34 -6.87
CA ILE A 55 8.05 -2.53 -7.36
C ILE A 55 9.03 -3.64 -7.73
N ALA A 56 10.14 -3.32 -8.39
CA ALA A 56 11.18 -4.29 -8.73
C ALA A 56 11.79 -4.93 -7.47
N TYR A 57 12.11 -4.10 -6.47
CA TYR A 57 12.58 -4.58 -5.17
C TYR A 57 11.56 -5.51 -4.48
N VAL A 58 10.28 -5.11 -4.44
CA VAL A 58 9.22 -5.92 -3.81
C VAL A 58 9.05 -7.26 -4.53
N ALA A 59 9.12 -7.28 -5.86
CA ALA A 59 9.03 -8.52 -6.64
C ALA A 59 10.16 -9.49 -6.26
N GLU A 60 11.40 -8.99 -6.19
CA GLU A 60 12.56 -9.78 -5.77
C GLU A 60 12.37 -10.29 -4.33
N TYR A 61 11.99 -9.39 -3.41
CA TYR A 61 11.80 -9.71 -2.00
C TYR A 61 10.72 -10.78 -1.78
N LEU A 62 9.60 -10.71 -2.50
CA LEU A 62 8.53 -11.71 -2.40
C LEU A 62 8.85 -13.01 -3.16
N GLY A 63 10.00 -13.10 -3.85
CA GLY A 63 10.35 -14.23 -4.71
C GLY A 63 9.39 -14.39 -5.89
N SER A 64 8.67 -13.33 -6.25
CA SER A 64 7.80 -13.29 -7.41
C SER A 64 8.68 -13.16 -8.65
N THR A 65 8.43 -13.96 -9.68
CA THR A 65 9.07 -13.73 -10.97
C THR A 65 8.62 -12.35 -11.46
N SER A 66 9.57 -11.44 -11.59
CA SER A 66 9.36 -10.09 -12.14
C SER A 66 9.01 -10.19 -13.63
N GLY A 67 7.82 -10.68 -13.91
CA GLY A 67 7.24 -10.75 -15.25
C GLY A 67 6.18 -9.67 -15.44
N GLU A 68 5.60 -9.60 -16.63
CA GLU A 68 4.50 -8.67 -16.97
C GLU A 68 3.30 -8.78 -16.02
N ASP A 69 3.19 -9.90 -15.29
CA ASP A 69 2.09 -10.16 -14.37
C ASP A 69 2.27 -9.60 -12.95
N PHE A 70 3.48 -9.15 -12.56
CA PHE A 70 3.68 -8.52 -11.25
C PHE A 70 3.25 -7.04 -11.27
N PRO A 71 2.59 -6.50 -10.21
CA PRO A 71 2.04 -7.19 -9.05
C PRO A 71 0.69 -7.86 -9.34
N THR A 72 0.42 -8.98 -8.65
CA THR A 72 -0.86 -9.70 -8.68
C THR A 72 -1.68 -9.44 -7.41
N LEU A 73 -2.92 -9.93 -7.36
CA LEU A 73 -3.71 -9.94 -6.12
C LEU A 73 -3.05 -10.81 -5.03
N GLY A 74 -2.31 -11.85 -5.42
CA GLY A 74 -1.54 -12.70 -4.51
C GLY A 74 -0.44 -11.91 -3.81
N ASP A 75 0.31 -11.11 -4.56
CA ASP A 75 1.38 -10.27 -4.01
C ASP A 75 0.84 -9.19 -3.07
N LEU A 76 -0.27 -8.53 -3.43
CA LEU A 76 -0.95 -7.59 -2.55
C LEU A 76 -1.43 -8.26 -1.26
N LYS A 77 -1.93 -9.50 -1.33
CA LYS A 77 -2.31 -10.29 -0.15
C LYS A 77 -1.10 -10.61 0.71
N GLN A 78 0.02 -10.97 0.10
CA GLN A 78 1.27 -11.28 0.81
C GLN A 78 1.82 -10.07 1.56
N LEU A 79 1.82 -8.87 0.95
CA LEU A 79 2.17 -7.63 1.63
C LEU A 79 1.24 -7.32 2.83
N LEU A 80 -0.05 -7.58 2.69
CA LEU A 80 -1.00 -7.45 3.82
C LEU A 80 -0.72 -8.47 4.92
N GLN A 81 -0.30 -9.69 4.59
CA GLN A 81 0.09 -10.70 5.58
C GLN A 81 1.32 -10.26 6.36
N LEU A 82 2.38 -9.81 5.68
CA LEU A 82 3.57 -9.26 6.30
C LEU A 82 3.24 -8.07 7.23
N GLY A 83 2.40 -7.15 6.78
CA GLY A 83 1.93 -6.04 7.61
C GLY A 83 1.14 -6.49 8.83
N ARG A 84 0.32 -7.54 8.71
CA ARG A 84 -0.42 -8.12 9.82
C ARG A 84 0.51 -8.76 10.85
N GLU A 85 1.47 -9.55 10.39
CA GLU A 85 2.48 -10.19 11.24
C GLU A 85 3.33 -9.16 11.97
N SER A 86 3.69 -8.07 11.30
CA SER A 86 4.37 -6.94 11.92
C SER A 86 3.55 -6.32 13.07
N MET A 87 2.24 -6.17 12.88
CA MET A 87 1.34 -5.64 13.91
C MET A 87 1.13 -6.59 15.10
N ASP A 88 0.97 -7.88 14.85
CA ASP A 88 0.71 -8.86 15.90
C ASP A 88 1.88 -8.96 16.91
N ARG A 89 3.10 -8.58 16.51
CA ARG A 89 4.30 -8.61 17.37
C ARG A 89 4.50 -7.35 18.20
N THR A 90 4.04 -6.21 17.69
CA THR A 90 4.25 -4.91 18.35
C THR A 90 3.09 -4.50 19.25
N GLY A 91 1.98 -5.25 19.23
CA GLY A 91 0.79 -5.03 20.03
C GLY A 91 -0.21 -4.05 19.42
N PRO A 92 -1.43 -4.01 19.94
CA PRO A 92 -2.52 -3.20 19.36
C PRO A 92 -2.40 -1.68 19.60
N GLU A 93 -1.49 -1.24 20.44
CA GLU A 93 -1.24 0.17 20.77
C GLU A 93 -0.27 0.86 19.81
N PHE A 94 -0.41 0.55 18.54
CA PHE A 94 0.42 1.13 17.47
C PHE A 94 0.05 2.60 17.23
N ASP A 95 0.53 3.50 18.07
CA ASP A 95 0.45 4.93 17.80
C ASP A 95 1.66 5.41 16.97
N ASP A 96 2.78 4.69 17.01
CA ASP A 96 3.92 4.93 16.13
C ASP A 96 3.96 3.92 15.00
N LEU A 97 3.75 4.39 13.78
CA LEU A 97 4.06 3.64 12.59
C LEU A 97 5.57 3.37 12.59
N SER A 98 5.99 2.17 12.97
CA SER A 98 7.39 1.77 12.82
C SER A 98 7.81 2.01 11.37
N GLY A 99 9.08 2.32 11.15
CA GLY A 99 9.59 2.50 9.79
C GLY A 99 9.24 1.33 8.87
N THR A 100 9.30 0.10 9.39
CA THR A 100 8.90 -1.13 8.69
C THR A 100 7.44 -1.09 8.25
N PHE A 101 6.51 -0.73 9.13
CA PHE A 101 5.10 -0.67 8.79
C PHE A 101 4.81 0.42 7.75
N PHE A 102 5.46 1.58 7.86
CA PHE A 102 5.35 2.64 6.85
C PHE A 102 5.91 2.20 5.50
N SER A 103 7.05 1.50 5.48
CA SER A 103 7.63 0.93 4.27
C SER A 103 6.70 -0.07 3.61
N LEU A 104 6.15 -1.03 4.37
CA LEU A 104 5.17 -2.00 3.86
C LEU A 104 3.90 -1.33 3.34
N ALA A 105 3.42 -0.27 4.01
CA ALA A 105 2.27 0.50 3.54
C ALA A 105 2.57 1.21 2.21
N SER A 106 3.78 1.74 2.06
CA SER A 106 4.23 2.38 0.82
C SER A 106 4.37 1.37 -0.31
N ASP A 107 4.99 0.23 -0.06
CA ASP A 107 5.15 -0.84 -1.04
C ASP A 107 3.82 -1.42 -1.48
N PHE A 108 2.91 -1.64 -0.54
CA PHE A 108 1.54 -2.03 -0.87
C PHE A 108 0.86 -0.99 -1.75
N ALA A 109 1.02 0.30 -1.44
CA ALA A 109 0.41 1.37 -2.21
C ALA A 109 1.02 1.49 -3.63
N PHE A 110 2.33 1.33 -3.79
CA PHE A 110 3.00 1.27 -5.09
C PHE A 110 2.52 0.07 -5.92
N CYS A 111 2.50 -1.11 -5.32
CA CYS A 111 2.00 -2.33 -5.97
C CYS A 111 0.51 -2.20 -6.33
N LEU A 112 -0.31 -1.63 -5.45
CA LEU A 112 -1.73 -1.40 -5.74
C LEU A 112 -1.93 -0.44 -6.92
N CYS A 113 -1.17 0.65 -6.98
CA CYS A 113 -1.21 1.58 -8.11
C CYS A 113 -0.88 0.86 -9.42
N ALA A 114 0.25 0.16 -9.47
CA ALA A 114 0.66 -0.59 -10.65
C ALA A 114 -0.33 -1.72 -11.02
N PHE A 115 -0.89 -2.41 -10.03
CA PHE A 115 -1.93 -3.42 -10.26
C PHE A 115 -3.16 -2.81 -10.95
N VAL A 116 -3.65 -1.67 -10.47
CA VAL A 116 -4.81 -0.99 -11.07
C VAL A 116 -4.47 -0.47 -12.47
N GLN A 117 -3.25 0.03 -12.68
CA GLN A 117 -2.77 0.52 -13.98
C GLN A 117 -2.79 -0.53 -15.10
N LYS A 118 -2.67 -1.82 -14.78
CA LYS A 118 -2.80 -2.93 -15.76
C LYS A 118 -4.19 -2.98 -16.41
N TYR A 119 -5.22 -2.57 -15.68
CA TYR A 119 -6.62 -2.58 -16.15
C TYR A 119 -7.08 -1.19 -16.58
N ARG A 120 -6.46 -0.14 -16.05
CA ARG A 120 -6.85 1.26 -16.22
C ARG A 120 -5.61 2.14 -16.32
N SER A 121 -5.08 2.25 -17.54
CA SER A 121 -3.88 3.06 -17.82
C SER A 121 -4.04 4.56 -17.55
N ASP A 122 -5.28 5.03 -17.35
CA ASP A 122 -5.61 6.41 -16.96
C ASP A 122 -5.52 6.67 -15.45
N VAL A 123 -5.23 5.64 -14.65
CA VAL A 123 -5.03 5.77 -13.19
C VAL A 123 -3.57 6.06 -12.86
N ASP A 124 -3.34 6.98 -11.94
CA ASP A 124 -1.99 7.36 -11.51
C ASP A 124 -2.00 7.98 -10.10
N TRP A 125 -0.83 8.29 -9.58
CA TRP A 125 -0.70 9.09 -8.38
C TRP A 125 -1.14 10.53 -8.60
N VAL A 126 -2.02 11.01 -7.74
CA VAL A 126 -2.52 12.39 -7.80
C VAL A 126 -2.52 13.04 -6.42
N ALA A 127 -2.37 14.36 -6.38
CA ALA A 127 -2.57 15.11 -5.15
C ALA A 127 -4.07 15.21 -4.83
N SER A 128 -4.43 14.96 -3.58
CA SER A 128 -5.81 15.06 -3.13
C SER A 128 -6.41 16.46 -3.42
N LYS A 129 -7.61 16.46 -3.99
CA LYS A 129 -8.45 17.67 -4.20
C LYS A 129 -9.47 17.86 -3.08
N THR A 130 -9.46 17.00 -2.05
CA THR A 130 -10.47 17.00 -0.98
C THR A 130 -10.33 18.18 -0.04
N SER A 131 -11.40 18.53 0.68
CA SER A 131 -11.42 19.61 1.65
C SER A 131 -10.69 19.25 2.95
N LYS A 132 -10.28 20.25 3.74
CA LYS A 132 -9.64 20.06 5.06
C LYS A 132 -10.46 19.22 6.05
N LYS A 133 -11.75 19.07 5.81
CA LYS A 133 -12.64 18.26 6.66
C LYS A 133 -12.59 16.75 6.37
N THR A 134 -11.94 16.36 5.29
CA THR A 134 -11.88 14.94 4.89
C THR A 134 -10.58 14.29 5.36
N LEU A 135 -10.66 13.00 5.65
CA LEU A 135 -9.52 12.21 6.11
C LEU A 135 -8.44 12.00 5.02
N THR A 136 -8.78 12.27 3.77
CA THR A 136 -7.87 12.20 2.61
C THR A 136 -7.31 13.55 2.22
N TYR A 137 -7.59 14.59 3.02
CA TYR A 137 -7.06 15.93 2.75
C TYR A 137 -5.53 15.90 2.65
N ASN A 138 -5.05 16.53 1.61
CA ASN A 138 -3.63 16.74 1.37
C ASN A 138 -2.79 15.44 1.34
N ARG A 139 -3.33 14.35 0.78
CA ARG A 139 -2.64 13.05 0.67
C ARG A 139 -2.39 12.66 -0.78
N PRO A 140 -1.32 11.88 -1.05
CA PRO A 140 -1.16 11.21 -2.33
C PRO A 140 -2.24 10.13 -2.47
N LEU A 141 -2.93 10.12 -3.60
CA LEU A 141 -4.01 9.19 -3.90
C LEU A 141 -3.73 8.46 -5.22
N ILE A 142 -4.21 7.23 -5.31
CA ILE A 142 -4.31 6.47 -6.54
C ILE A 142 -5.67 6.80 -7.16
N ALA A 143 -5.69 7.50 -8.28
CA ALA A 143 -6.95 7.97 -8.87
C ALA A 143 -6.81 8.23 -10.38
N ARG A 144 -7.96 8.40 -11.04
CA ARG A 144 -7.99 9.00 -12.38
C ARG A 144 -7.77 10.51 -12.29
N PRO A 145 -7.24 11.15 -13.34
CA PRO A 145 -7.02 12.61 -13.33
C PRO A 145 -8.29 13.44 -13.11
N ASP A 146 -9.42 12.90 -13.55
CA ASP A 146 -10.74 13.52 -13.50
C ASP A 146 -11.58 13.13 -12.28
N TYR A 147 -10.98 12.42 -11.30
CA TYR A 147 -11.71 11.94 -10.13
C TYR A 147 -12.43 13.06 -9.37
N GLU A 148 -13.62 12.74 -8.86
CA GLU A 148 -14.37 13.63 -7.98
C GLU A 148 -14.00 13.39 -6.50
N ALA A 149 -14.17 14.43 -5.67
CA ALA A 149 -13.76 14.38 -4.26
C ALA A 149 -14.43 13.26 -3.42
N ALA A 150 -15.53 12.69 -3.92
CA ALA A 150 -16.27 11.63 -3.23
C ALA A 150 -15.94 10.22 -3.71
N GLU A 151 -15.47 10.07 -4.97
CA GLU A 151 -15.31 8.77 -5.64
C GLU A 151 -14.11 8.74 -6.59
N GLY A 152 -13.76 7.54 -7.06
CA GLY A 152 -12.76 7.37 -8.10
C GLY A 152 -11.31 7.41 -7.62
N TYR A 153 -11.07 7.23 -6.32
CA TYR A 153 -9.73 7.16 -5.77
C TYR A 153 -9.58 6.12 -4.65
N ILE A 154 -8.35 5.72 -4.40
CA ILE A 154 -7.93 4.95 -3.22
C ILE A 154 -6.72 5.65 -2.58
N ASP A 155 -6.77 5.92 -1.28
CA ASP A 155 -5.60 6.21 -0.47
C ASP A 155 -4.94 4.88 -0.08
N GLY A 156 -3.95 4.45 -0.83
CA GLY A 156 -3.32 3.14 -0.65
C GLY A 156 -2.63 2.98 0.70
N LEU A 157 -1.91 4.01 1.16
CA LEU A 157 -1.24 4.03 2.47
C LEU A 157 -2.25 3.86 3.60
N ARG A 158 -3.31 4.65 3.56
CA ARG A 158 -4.36 4.61 4.56
C ARG A 158 -5.18 3.32 4.49
N PHE A 159 -5.49 2.84 3.29
CA PHE A 159 -6.20 1.57 3.13
C PHE A 159 -5.45 0.44 3.83
N PHE A 160 -4.13 0.34 3.63
CA PHE A 160 -3.28 -0.64 4.28
C PHE A 160 -3.38 -0.51 5.81
N ALA A 161 -3.06 0.66 6.35
CA ALA A 161 -3.01 0.89 7.79
C ALA A 161 -4.36 0.67 8.49
N ASP A 162 -5.44 1.32 8.01
CA ASP A 162 -6.76 1.25 8.63
C ASP A 162 -7.38 -0.15 8.51
N SER A 163 -7.13 -0.84 7.39
CA SER A 163 -7.66 -2.18 7.18
C SER A 163 -7.00 -3.20 8.09
N LEU A 164 -5.68 -3.14 8.27
CA LEU A 164 -4.97 -4.03 9.17
C LEU A 164 -5.33 -3.75 10.64
N ARG A 165 -5.31 -2.48 11.08
CA ARG A 165 -5.76 -2.11 12.44
C ARG A 165 -7.18 -2.58 12.72
N SER A 166 -8.10 -2.36 11.79
CA SER A 166 -9.48 -2.82 11.93
C SER A 166 -9.58 -4.34 11.95
N SER A 167 -8.73 -5.05 11.19
CA SER A 167 -8.74 -6.51 11.17
C SER A 167 -8.27 -7.09 12.50
N VAL A 168 -7.18 -6.58 13.07
CA VAL A 168 -6.68 -6.98 14.39
C VAL A 168 -7.73 -6.75 15.46
N ARG A 169 -8.26 -5.52 15.57
CA ARG A 169 -9.26 -5.16 16.58
C ARG A 169 -10.57 -5.95 16.50
N ARG A 170 -10.94 -6.45 15.32
CA ARG A 170 -12.21 -7.15 15.07
C ARG A 170 -12.04 -8.65 14.80
N GLY A 171 -10.85 -9.21 14.98
CA GLY A 171 -10.57 -10.61 14.71
C GLY A 171 -10.80 -11.03 13.25
N LYS A 172 -10.65 -10.10 12.30
CA LYS A 172 -10.83 -10.38 10.87
C LYS A 172 -9.54 -10.92 10.27
N THR A 173 -9.70 -11.70 9.20
CA THR A 173 -8.59 -12.28 8.45
C THR A 173 -8.06 -11.33 7.37
N VAL A 174 -6.88 -11.61 6.81
CA VAL A 174 -6.37 -10.92 5.63
C VAL A 174 -7.29 -11.12 4.41
N ASP A 175 -7.97 -12.27 4.31
CA ASP A 175 -8.95 -12.51 3.25
C ASP A 175 -10.16 -11.57 3.35
N ASP A 176 -10.57 -11.18 4.56
CA ASP A 176 -11.60 -10.16 4.75
C ASP A 176 -11.13 -8.78 4.23
N VAL A 177 -9.85 -8.46 4.47
CA VAL A 177 -9.23 -7.24 3.95
C VAL A 177 -9.16 -7.29 2.42
N MET A 178 -8.76 -8.42 1.84
CA MET A 178 -8.74 -8.60 0.39
C MET A 178 -10.12 -8.47 -0.26
N ARG A 179 -11.17 -9.03 0.35
CA ARG A 179 -12.56 -8.82 -0.12
C ARG A 179 -12.96 -7.35 -0.10
N ARG A 180 -12.52 -6.60 0.90
CA ARG A 180 -12.74 -5.15 0.98
C ARG A 180 -11.95 -4.42 -0.10
N LEU A 181 -10.71 -4.81 -0.37
CA LEU A 181 -9.88 -4.25 -1.43
C LEU A 181 -10.53 -4.43 -2.81
N LYS A 182 -10.91 -5.66 -3.15
CA LYS A 182 -11.62 -5.96 -4.43
C LYS A 182 -12.87 -5.09 -4.61
N ARG A 183 -13.69 -4.96 -3.56
CA ARG A 183 -14.88 -4.07 -3.60
C ARG A 183 -14.50 -2.60 -3.81
N SER A 184 -13.43 -2.15 -3.16
CA SER A 184 -12.95 -0.77 -3.31
C SER A 184 -12.45 -0.51 -4.74
N ILE A 185 -11.70 -1.44 -5.32
CA ILE A 185 -11.21 -1.37 -6.71
C ILE A 185 -12.41 -1.37 -7.68
N LYS A 186 -13.38 -2.27 -7.50
CA LYS A 186 -14.60 -2.30 -8.34
C LYS A 186 -15.36 -0.98 -8.27
N ARG A 187 -15.59 -0.45 -7.06
CA ARG A 187 -16.35 0.80 -6.87
C ARG A 187 -15.65 2.01 -7.47
N ASN A 188 -14.34 2.14 -7.27
CA ASN A 188 -13.61 3.35 -7.64
C ASN A 188 -13.08 3.33 -9.09
N PHE A 189 -12.85 2.15 -9.65
CA PHE A 189 -12.23 2.02 -10.98
C PHE A 189 -13.05 1.17 -11.96
N GLY A 190 -14.14 0.55 -11.53
CA GLY A 190 -14.98 -0.30 -12.37
C GLY A 190 -14.34 -1.65 -12.72
N ILE A 191 -13.26 -2.06 -12.06
CA ILE A 191 -12.54 -3.30 -12.32
C ILE A 191 -13.20 -4.43 -11.52
N ASP A 192 -13.74 -5.43 -12.21
CA ASP A 192 -14.30 -6.63 -11.58
C ASP A 192 -13.20 -7.70 -11.38
N LEU A 193 -12.97 -8.06 -10.14
CA LEU A 193 -11.95 -9.02 -9.70
C LEU A 193 -12.61 -10.24 -9.02
N SER A 194 -13.80 -10.60 -9.48
CA SER A 194 -14.55 -11.75 -8.98
C SER A 194 -13.77 -13.06 -9.07
#